data_5c80b91787243928da46765a1e96f1b4
#
_entry.id   5c80b91787243928da46765a1e96f1b4
#
_cell.length_a   1.000
_cell.length_b   1.000
_cell.length_c   1.000
_cell.angle_alpha   90.00
_cell.angle_beta   90.00
_cell.angle_gamma   90.00
#
_symmetry.space_group_name_H-M   'P 1'
#
loop_
_entity.id
_entity.type
_entity.pdbx_description
1 polymer ?
#
loop_
_entity_poly.entity_id
_entity_poly.type
_entity_poly.pdbx_seq_one_letter_code
_entity_poly.pdbx_strand_id
1 'polypeptide(L)'
;MKDELAKTIKSIKEGEKEEFEKIIDKLNPIITKYVRAIYDGDKEDIREEYILALWEAVNKIQYVNSDGECLKYLHTSINCTYIFRNNRI
;
A
#
# COMPACT_ATOMS: atom_id res chain seq x y z
N MET A 1 -16.67 9.56 6.24
CA MET A 1 -16.22 10.61 5.36
C MET A 1 -15.63 10.05 4.09
N LYS A 2 -16.30 10.39 3.03
CA LYS A 2 -15.86 9.93 1.72
C LYS A 2 -14.62 10.70 1.29
N ASP A 3 -13.77 10.05 0.53
CA ASP A 3 -12.62 10.66 -0.12
C ASP A 3 -11.48 11.07 0.83
N GLU A 4 -11.48 10.54 2.05
CA GLU A 4 -10.40 10.81 2.97
C GLU A 4 -9.08 10.21 2.45
N LEU A 5 -9.13 8.98 1.95
CA LEU A 5 -7.95 8.34 1.38
C LEU A 5 -7.46 9.09 0.15
N ALA A 6 -8.39 9.51 -0.70
CA ALA A 6 -8.04 10.28 -1.90
C ALA A 6 -7.35 11.59 -1.52
N LYS A 7 -7.87 12.28 -0.52
CA LYS A 7 -7.26 13.53 -0.05
C LYS A 7 -5.86 13.30 0.50
N THR A 8 -5.68 12.23 1.25
CA THR A 8 -4.37 11.89 1.81
C THR A 8 -3.36 11.63 0.69
N ILE A 9 -3.76 10.89 -0.33
CA ILE A 9 -2.89 10.61 -1.47
C ILE A 9 -2.52 11.90 -2.19
N LYS A 10 -3.49 12.80 -2.40
CA LYS A 10 -3.21 14.07 -3.04
C LYS A 10 -2.20 14.89 -2.23
N SER A 11 -2.35 14.92 -0.92
CA SER A 11 -1.43 15.63 -0.06
C SER A 11 -0.02 15.09 -0.18
N ILE A 12 0.13 13.77 -0.23
CA ILE A 12 1.44 13.14 -0.39
C ILE A 12 2.07 13.57 -1.72
N LYS A 13 1.28 13.58 -2.79
CA LYS A 13 1.77 13.95 -4.11
C LYS A 13 2.16 15.42 -4.17
N GLU A 14 1.63 16.24 -3.27
CA GLU A 14 1.96 17.65 -3.18
C GLU A 14 3.15 17.93 -2.26
N GLY A 15 3.73 16.88 -1.67
CA GLY A 15 4.91 17.02 -0.84
C GLY A 15 4.73 16.71 0.64
N GLU A 16 3.50 16.47 1.08
CA GLU A 16 3.21 16.17 2.49
C GLU A 16 3.48 14.69 2.77
N LYS A 17 4.75 14.34 2.79
CA LYS A 17 5.15 12.92 2.87
C LYS A 17 4.76 12.25 4.19
N GLU A 18 4.68 12.99 5.27
CA GLU A 18 4.28 12.42 6.56
C GLU A 18 2.86 11.89 6.56
N GLU A 19 2.03 12.33 5.60
CA GLU A 19 0.67 11.79 5.47
C GLU A 19 0.64 10.33 5.05
N PHE A 20 1.77 9.83 4.57
CA PHE A 20 1.87 8.42 4.18
C PHE A 20 1.63 7.47 5.36
N GLU A 21 1.96 7.89 6.57
CA GLU A 21 1.71 7.06 7.75
C GLU A 21 0.22 6.74 7.90
N LYS A 22 -0.65 7.65 7.51
CA LYS A 22 -2.09 7.41 7.57
C LYS A 22 -2.50 6.28 6.63
N ILE A 23 -1.85 6.21 5.48
CA ILE A 23 -2.12 5.15 4.52
C ILE A 23 -1.63 3.81 5.05
N ILE A 24 -0.44 3.80 5.65
CA ILE A 24 0.10 2.59 6.26
C ILE A 24 -0.86 2.09 7.35
N ASP A 25 -1.32 2.98 8.22
CA ASP A 25 -2.23 2.60 9.29
C ASP A 25 -3.54 2.04 8.75
N LYS A 26 -4.07 2.65 7.71
CA LYS A 26 -5.33 2.21 7.12
C LYS A 26 -5.20 0.82 6.49
N LEU A 27 -4.08 0.54 5.85
CA LEU A 27 -3.87 -0.72 5.14
C LEU A 27 -3.10 -1.75 5.95
N ASN A 28 -2.75 -1.42 7.19
CA ASN A 28 -2.00 -2.31 8.04
C ASN A 28 -2.65 -3.69 8.21
N PRO A 29 -3.98 -3.81 8.40
CA PRO A 29 -4.59 -5.13 8.51
C PRO A 29 -4.37 -5.98 7.26
N ILE A 30 -4.43 -5.37 6.08
CA ILE A 30 -4.23 -6.07 4.81
C ILE A 30 -2.77 -6.51 4.69
N ILE A 31 -1.85 -5.61 4.98
CA ILE A 31 -0.41 -5.92 4.92
C ILE A 31 -0.09 -7.05 5.89
N THR A 32 -0.60 -6.98 7.11
CA THR A 32 -0.36 -8.00 8.13
C THR A 32 -0.86 -9.37 7.66
N LYS A 33 -2.02 -9.40 7.01
CA LYS A 33 -2.57 -10.64 6.48
C LYS A 33 -1.62 -11.28 5.48
N TYR A 34 -1.09 -10.51 4.55
CA TYR A 34 -0.18 -11.04 3.53
C TYR A 34 1.16 -11.45 4.14
N VAL A 35 1.68 -10.67 5.08
CA VAL A 35 2.94 -11.00 5.75
C VAL A 35 2.83 -12.32 6.48
N ARG A 36 1.71 -12.56 7.16
CA ARG A 36 1.49 -13.81 7.89
C ARG A 36 1.39 -15.02 6.97
N ALA A 37 0.97 -14.81 5.73
CA ALA A 37 0.82 -15.89 4.77
C ALA A 37 2.16 -16.35 4.18
N ILE A 38 3.24 -15.62 4.43
CA ILE A 38 4.56 -15.96 3.91
C ILE A 38 5.36 -16.69 4.98
N TYR A 39 5.85 -17.87 4.65
CA TYR A 39 6.56 -18.70 5.61
C TYR A 39 8.04 -18.38 5.71
N ASP A 40 8.65 -18.00 4.60
CA ASP A 40 10.08 -17.78 4.54
C ASP A 40 10.44 -16.33 4.77
N GLY A 41 11.57 -16.12 5.44
CA GLY A 41 12.15 -14.80 5.58
C GLY A 41 11.76 -14.07 6.84
N ASP A 42 12.42 -12.94 7.03
CA ASP A 42 12.19 -12.06 8.17
C ASP A 42 10.88 -11.29 7.95
N LYS A 43 9.96 -11.40 8.90
CA LYS A 43 8.66 -10.75 8.78
C LYS A 43 8.77 -9.24 8.67
N GLU A 44 9.74 -8.63 9.34
CA GLU A 44 9.92 -7.19 9.25
C GLU A 44 10.42 -6.76 7.87
N ASP A 45 11.34 -7.52 7.29
CA ASP A 45 11.83 -7.23 5.95
C ASP A 45 10.71 -7.38 4.93
N ILE A 46 9.90 -8.42 5.09
CA ILE A 46 8.76 -8.64 4.19
C ILE A 46 7.77 -7.48 4.30
N ARG A 47 7.50 -7.06 5.53
CA ARG A 47 6.58 -5.94 5.75
C ARG A 47 7.11 -4.66 5.09
N GLU A 48 8.41 -4.42 5.18
CA GLU A 48 9.02 -3.26 4.55
C GLU A 48 8.89 -3.29 3.02
N GLU A 49 8.97 -4.48 2.43
CA GLU A 49 8.75 -4.61 0.99
C GLU A 49 7.34 -4.19 0.60
N TYR A 50 6.34 -4.56 1.40
CA TYR A 50 4.96 -4.17 1.12
C TYR A 50 4.76 -2.68 1.33
N ILE A 51 5.39 -2.12 2.35
CA ILE A 51 5.29 -0.67 2.59
C ILE A 51 5.93 0.09 1.43
N LEU A 52 7.07 -0.39 0.93
CA LEU A 52 7.71 0.23 -0.22
C LEU A 52 6.83 0.13 -1.46
N ALA A 53 6.21 -1.03 -1.70
CA ALA A 53 5.30 -1.20 -2.82
C ALA A 53 4.13 -0.23 -2.72
N LEU A 54 3.62 -0.03 -1.50
CA LEU A 54 2.55 0.90 -1.26
C LEU A 54 2.98 2.33 -1.55
N TRP A 55 4.18 2.70 -1.13
CA TRP A 55 4.73 4.02 -1.40
C TRP A 55 4.85 4.27 -2.90
N GLU A 56 5.36 3.29 -3.63
CA GLU A 56 5.48 3.41 -5.07
C GLU A 56 4.11 3.54 -5.74
N ALA A 57 3.13 2.77 -5.26
CA ALA A 57 1.78 2.83 -5.81
C ALA A 57 1.16 4.20 -5.58
N VAL A 58 1.33 4.77 -4.39
CA VAL A 58 0.81 6.10 -4.07
C VAL A 58 1.41 7.13 -5.00
N ASN A 59 2.70 7.02 -5.30
CA ASN A 59 3.37 7.99 -6.18
C ASN A 59 3.04 7.79 -7.65
N LYS A 60 2.63 6.59 -8.04
CA LYS A 60 2.29 6.30 -9.44
C LYS A 60 0.83 6.55 -9.79
N ILE A 61 -0.04 6.57 -8.81
CA ILE A 61 -1.47 6.73 -9.06
C ILE A 61 -1.71 8.11 -9.69
N GLN A 62 -2.39 8.13 -10.82
CA GLN A 62 -2.60 9.36 -11.59
C GLN A 62 -3.97 9.99 -11.33
N TYR A 63 -4.97 9.16 -11.13
CA TYR A 63 -6.33 9.65 -10.96
C TYR A 63 -6.79 9.34 -9.55
N VAL A 64 -7.01 10.39 -8.77
CA VAL A 64 -7.41 10.25 -7.38
C VAL A 64 -8.84 10.79 -7.28
N ASN A 65 -9.81 9.95 -7.68
CA ASN A 65 -11.20 10.36 -7.76
C ASN A 65 -12.02 9.99 -6.53
N SER A 66 -11.82 8.80 -6.01
CA SER A 66 -12.59 8.35 -4.86
C SER A 66 -11.77 7.39 -4.01
N ASP A 67 -12.19 7.26 -2.75
CA ASP A 67 -11.54 6.33 -1.84
C ASP A 67 -11.61 4.89 -2.33
N GLY A 68 -12.76 4.51 -2.91
CA GLY A 68 -12.93 3.15 -3.42
C GLY A 68 -11.94 2.81 -4.50
N GLU A 69 -11.74 3.71 -5.44
CA GLU A 69 -10.79 3.49 -6.53
C GLU A 69 -9.35 3.47 -6.03
N CYS A 70 -9.02 4.38 -5.12
CA CYS A 70 -7.70 4.43 -4.51
C CYS A 70 -7.41 3.15 -3.74
N LEU A 71 -8.35 2.71 -2.93
CA LEU A 71 -8.18 1.50 -2.14
C LEU A 71 -7.99 0.28 -3.04
N LYS A 72 -8.77 0.20 -4.10
CA LYS A 72 -8.65 -0.89 -5.07
C LYS A 72 -7.26 -0.91 -5.70
N TYR A 73 -6.76 0.24 -6.11
CA TYR A 73 -5.45 0.37 -6.72
C TYR A 73 -4.35 -0.08 -5.74
N LEU A 74 -4.41 0.41 -4.52
CA LEU A 74 -3.40 0.08 -3.50
C LEU A 74 -3.47 -1.40 -3.13
N HIS A 75 -4.68 -1.93 -2.99
CA HIS A 75 -4.86 -3.35 -2.67
C HIS A 75 -4.29 -4.22 -3.80
N THR A 76 -4.53 -3.85 -5.05
CA THR A 76 -4.00 -4.56 -6.20
C THR A 76 -2.48 -4.54 -6.18
N SER A 77 -1.86 -3.42 -5.82
CA SER A 77 -0.40 -3.32 -5.74
C SER A 77 0.16 -4.26 -4.68
N ILE A 78 -0.51 -4.34 -3.53
CA ILE A 78 -0.09 -5.26 -2.47
C ILE A 78 -0.23 -6.71 -2.94
N ASN A 79 -1.34 -7.03 -3.57
CA ASN A 79 -1.59 -8.38 -4.08
C ASN A 79 -0.57 -8.77 -5.14
N CYS A 80 -0.23 -7.86 -6.03
CA CYS A 80 0.80 -8.12 -7.05
C CYS A 80 2.15 -8.39 -6.41
N THR A 81 2.50 -7.65 -5.37
CA THR A 81 3.74 -7.86 -4.63
C THR A 81 3.76 -9.26 -4.01
N TYR A 82 2.64 -9.68 -3.44
CA TYR A 82 2.50 -11.00 -2.86
C TYR A 82 2.69 -12.10 -3.91
N ILE A 83 2.02 -11.97 -5.04
CA ILE A 83 2.11 -12.94 -6.12
C ILE A 83 3.53 -13.02 -6.67
N PHE A 84 4.12 -11.87 -6.92
CA PHE A 84 5.49 -11.80 -7.43
C PHE A 84 6.46 -12.50 -6.48
N ARG A 85 6.32 -12.25 -5.18
CA ARG A 85 7.21 -12.85 -4.19
C ARG A 85 7.05 -14.36 -4.13
N ASN A 86 5.80 -14.84 -4.19
CA ASN A 86 5.55 -16.29 -4.12
C ASN A 86 5.98 -17.04 -5.37
N ASN A 87 6.04 -16.37 -6.51
CA ASN A 87 6.47 -16.99 -7.76
C ASN A 87 7.97 -16.86 -8.00
N ARG A 88 8.66 -16.30 -7.07
CA ARG A 88 10.10 -16.11 -7.14
C ARG A 88 10.80 -17.33 -6.59
N ILE A 89 11.13 -18.22 -7.45
CA ILE A 89 11.78 -19.47 -7.04
C ILE A 89 13.18 -19.55 -7.58
#